data_b322346a11a7b00f48d3a82c64f2fe54
#
_entry.id   b322346a11a7b00f48d3a82c64f2fe54
#
_cell.length_a   1.000
_cell.length_b   1.000
_cell.length_c   1.000
_cell.angle_alpha   90.00
_cell.angle_beta   90.00
_cell.angle_gamma   90.00
#
_symmetry.space_group_name_H-M   'P 1'
#
loop_
_entity.id
_entity.type
_entity.pdbx_description
1 polymer ?
#
loop_
_entity_poly.entity_id
_entity_poly.type
_entity_poly.pdbx_seq_one_letter_code
_entity_poly.pdbx_strand_id
1 'polypeptide(L)'
;MAITFPLSSDFLHDFPGWTLDFELMWRQEQSRSAGGRTVVKDLGSPLWKMTVQSKPLQRQVLDTWRARFNVLENGLNQFYAFPKSRCYPIAYPAGVGMGVVTGAQIDTMDASRKAIRIKNLPAGYTGKVGDYIQIGTNSLHQVAEDFTASGAGLTPLFEIRPHLWPAAAVNDAVKVTRPSCLMTLVPGSLSSTAELNGFGSITFQAMESR
;
A
#
# COMPACT_ATOMS: atom_id res chain seq x y z
N MET A 1 -12.40 17.36 19.76
CA MET A 1 -12.81 16.20 18.95
C MET A 1 -11.84 15.09 19.26
N ALA A 2 -12.30 13.91 19.65
CA ALA A 2 -11.40 12.78 19.92
C ALA A 2 -10.77 12.26 18.62
N ILE A 3 -9.51 11.84 18.69
CA ILE A 3 -8.81 11.21 17.57
C ILE A 3 -9.39 9.81 17.39
N THR A 4 -9.73 9.46 16.16
CA THR A 4 -10.26 8.13 15.81
C THR A 4 -9.19 7.31 15.08
N PHE A 5 -9.15 6.01 15.37
CA PHE A 5 -8.22 5.06 14.73
C PHE A 5 -8.99 4.03 13.91
N PRO A 6 -8.39 3.50 12.85
CA PRO A 6 -7.08 3.88 12.28
C PRO A 6 -7.08 5.30 11.72
N LEU A 7 -5.93 5.98 11.74
CA LEU A 7 -5.80 7.30 11.11
C LEU A 7 -6.04 7.17 9.60
N SER A 8 -6.70 8.20 9.02
CA SER A 8 -7.00 8.22 7.59
C SER A 8 -5.72 8.24 6.73
N SER A 9 -5.86 7.90 5.46
CA SER A 9 -4.75 7.97 4.49
C SER A 9 -4.18 9.40 4.33
N ASP A 10 -4.90 10.43 4.77
CA ASP A 10 -4.44 11.82 4.73
C ASP A 10 -3.27 12.05 5.68
N PHE A 11 -3.17 11.28 6.78
CA PHE A 11 -2.03 11.33 7.68
C PHE A 11 -0.70 11.18 6.93
N LEU A 12 -0.57 10.16 6.08
CA LEU A 12 0.63 9.96 5.27
C LEU A 12 0.68 10.90 4.07
N HIS A 13 -0.47 11.25 3.49
CA HIS A 13 -0.52 12.18 2.37
C HIS A 13 0.07 13.55 2.73
N ASP A 14 -0.26 14.05 3.90
CA ASP A 14 0.20 15.35 4.39
C ASP A 14 1.64 15.32 4.90
N PHE A 15 2.17 14.13 5.24
CA PHE A 15 3.53 14.01 5.72
C PHE A 15 4.54 14.51 4.67
N PRO A 16 5.46 15.42 5.02
CA PRO A 16 6.43 15.99 4.11
C PRO A 16 7.60 15.02 3.81
N GLY A 17 7.26 13.82 3.33
CA GLY A 17 8.23 12.79 2.96
C GLY A 17 9.09 13.21 1.76
N TRP A 18 10.39 12.90 1.84
CA TRP A 18 11.36 13.08 0.76
C TRP A 18 11.63 11.77 0.05
N THR A 19 11.96 10.73 0.81
CA THR A 19 12.12 9.37 0.32
C THR A 19 11.07 8.47 0.91
N LEU A 20 10.57 7.57 0.12
CA LEU A 20 9.60 6.56 0.53
C LEU A 20 9.92 5.26 -0.21
N ASP A 21 10.41 4.29 0.55
CA ASP A 21 10.52 2.91 0.09
C ASP A 21 9.27 2.17 0.50
N PHE A 22 8.62 1.55 -0.47
CA PHE A 22 7.38 0.80 -0.26
C PHE A 22 7.50 -0.54 -1.01
N GLU A 23 7.75 -1.60 -0.28
CA GLU A 23 8.13 -2.90 -0.83
C GLU A 23 7.42 -4.06 -0.15
N LEU A 24 7.40 -5.22 -0.82
CA LEU A 24 6.93 -6.46 -0.25
C LEU A 24 8.03 -7.13 0.55
N MET A 25 7.78 -7.36 1.83
CA MET A 25 8.62 -8.19 2.69
C MET A 25 8.20 -9.65 2.52
N TRP A 26 9.00 -10.41 1.77
CA TRP A 26 8.79 -11.83 1.57
C TRP A 26 9.15 -12.62 2.82
N ARG A 27 8.28 -13.52 3.20
CA ARG A 27 8.45 -14.39 4.37
C ARG A 27 8.93 -15.76 3.90
N GLN A 28 10.20 -15.83 3.49
CA GLN A 28 10.78 -17.03 2.89
C GLN A 28 12.08 -17.41 3.60
N GLU A 29 12.29 -18.71 3.75
CA GLU A 29 13.53 -19.30 4.25
C GLU A 29 14.25 -20.02 3.12
N GLN A 30 15.54 -19.74 2.97
CA GLN A 30 16.38 -20.34 1.93
C GLN A 30 17.42 -21.26 2.58
N SER A 31 17.51 -22.49 2.07
CA SER A 31 18.54 -23.43 2.45
C SER A 31 19.27 -23.99 1.21
N ARG A 32 20.51 -24.44 1.41
CA ARG A 32 21.28 -25.12 0.36
C ARG A 32 21.57 -26.56 0.77
N SER A 33 21.34 -27.50 -0.15
CA SER A 33 21.79 -28.88 0.01
C SER A 33 23.30 -29.00 -0.21
N ALA A 34 23.92 -30.05 0.29
CA ALA A 34 25.32 -30.35 0.07
C ALA A 34 25.69 -30.45 -1.43
N GLY A 35 24.75 -30.82 -2.30
CA GLY A 35 24.90 -30.83 -3.74
C GLY A 35 24.71 -29.48 -4.44
N GLY A 36 24.66 -28.36 -3.70
CA GLY A 36 24.57 -26.99 -4.25
C GLY A 36 23.15 -26.56 -4.67
N ARG A 37 22.12 -27.42 -4.53
CA ARG A 37 20.72 -27.06 -4.85
C ARG A 37 20.18 -26.10 -3.78
N THR A 38 19.67 -24.98 -4.24
CA THR A 38 18.92 -24.04 -3.38
C THR A 38 17.46 -24.46 -3.28
N VAL A 39 16.95 -24.56 -2.06
CA VAL A 39 15.54 -24.80 -1.74
C VAL A 39 15.00 -23.60 -1.02
N VAL A 40 13.85 -23.08 -1.47
CA VAL A 40 13.18 -21.95 -0.84
C VAL A 40 11.85 -22.46 -0.28
N LYS A 41 11.61 -22.23 1.01
CA LYS A 41 10.37 -22.51 1.69
C LYS A 41 9.61 -21.22 1.91
N ASP A 42 8.36 -21.19 1.49
CA ASP A 42 7.44 -20.11 1.77
C ASP A 42 6.86 -20.26 3.18
N LEU A 43 7.02 -19.25 4.02
CA LEU A 43 6.53 -19.21 5.40
C LEU A 43 5.21 -18.45 5.54
N GLY A 44 4.67 -17.94 4.44
CA GLY A 44 3.38 -17.25 4.39
C GLY A 44 3.37 -16.04 3.47
N SER A 45 2.18 -15.45 3.30
CA SER A 45 1.98 -14.32 2.42
C SER A 45 2.89 -13.14 2.78
N PRO A 46 3.48 -12.47 1.79
CA PRO A 46 4.27 -11.28 2.02
C PRO A 46 3.42 -10.15 2.59
N LEU A 47 4.05 -9.27 3.33
CA LEU A 47 3.45 -8.06 3.90
C LEU A 47 4.10 -6.83 3.30
N TRP A 48 3.35 -5.74 3.17
CA TRP A 48 3.91 -4.46 2.79
C TRP A 48 4.74 -3.87 3.93
N LYS A 49 5.92 -3.41 3.59
CA LYS A 49 6.83 -2.67 4.47
C LYS A 49 7.10 -1.30 3.86
N MET A 50 7.19 -0.31 4.72
CA MET A 50 7.45 1.07 4.33
C MET A 50 8.58 1.64 5.15
N THR A 51 9.51 2.36 4.50
CA THR A 51 10.50 3.21 5.15
C THR A 51 10.36 4.61 4.60
N VAL A 52 10.22 5.59 5.48
CA VAL A 52 9.98 6.98 5.09
C VAL A 52 10.97 7.89 5.79
N GLN A 53 11.53 8.85 5.03
CA GLN A 53 12.32 9.94 5.55
C GLN A 53 11.73 11.26 5.10
N SER A 54 11.62 12.24 6.01
CA SER A 54 11.15 13.58 5.67
C SER A 54 12.25 14.40 4.98
N LYS A 55 11.84 15.41 4.22
CA LYS A 55 12.73 16.53 3.92
C LYS A 55 13.15 17.24 5.22
N PRO A 56 14.18 18.09 5.20
CA PRO A 56 14.49 18.97 6.33
C PRO A 56 13.26 19.80 6.72
N LEU A 57 12.88 19.74 7.98
CA LEU A 57 11.70 20.42 8.55
C LEU A 57 12.14 21.55 9.47
N GLN A 58 11.44 22.68 9.42
CA GLN A 58 11.58 23.73 10.42
C GLN A 58 11.07 23.25 11.79
N ARG A 59 11.62 23.79 12.88
CA ARG A 59 11.33 23.39 14.27
C ARG A 59 9.83 23.21 14.54
N GLN A 60 9.01 24.19 14.20
CA GLN A 60 7.56 24.14 14.47
C GLN A 60 6.86 22.99 13.75
N VAL A 61 7.22 22.74 12.48
CA VAL A 61 6.68 21.66 11.68
C VAL A 61 7.17 20.31 12.22
N LEU A 62 8.43 20.22 12.62
CA LEU A 62 9.02 19.05 13.24
C LEU A 62 8.28 18.67 14.52
N ASP A 63 8.04 19.62 15.42
CA ASP A 63 7.35 19.37 16.68
C ASP A 63 5.89 18.99 16.46
N THR A 64 5.22 19.58 15.47
CA THR A 64 3.86 19.18 15.08
C THR A 64 3.82 17.73 14.62
N TRP A 65 4.77 17.27 13.80
CA TRP A 65 4.80 15.89 13.33
C TRP A 65 5.22 14.91 14.43
N ARG A 66 6.14 15.32 15.32
CA ARG A 66 6.44 14.53 16.53
C ARG A 66 5.19 14.25 17.35
N ALA A 67 4.39 15.29 17.62
CA ALA A 67 3.14 15.13 18.34
C ALA A 67 2.15 14.20 17.62
N ARG A 68 2.03 14.32 16.29
CA ARG A 68 1.18 13.43 15.49
C ARG A 68 1.64 11.98 15.51
N PHE A 69 2.96 11.72 15.47
CA PHE A 69 3.49 10.36 15.59
C PHE A 69 3.36 9.79 17.00
N ASN A 70 3.47 10.62 18.04
CA ASN A 70 3.27 10.17 19.41
C ASN A 70 1.86 9.63 19.66
N VAL A 71 0.85 10.11 18.91
CA VAL A 71 -0.52 9.58 18.96
C VAL A 71 -0.60 8.12 18.50
N LEU A 72 0.34 7.66 17.68
CA LEU A 72 0.42 6.25 17.26
C LEU A 72 0.97 5.31 18.35
N GLU A 73 1.41 5.87 19.49
CA GLU A 73 1.86 5.11 20.67
C GLU A 73 2.86 3.99 20.32
N ASN A 74 3.87 4.36 19.50
CA ASN A 74 4.95 3.45 19.11
C ASN A 74 4.44 2.15 18.45
N GLY A 75 3.33 2.22 17.69
CA GLY A 75 2.77 1.10 16.94
C GLY A 75 1.55 0.41 17.54
N LEU A 76 1.02 0.90 18.68
CA LEU A 76 -0.25 0.40 19.21
C LEU A 76 -1.43 0.82 18.34
N ASN A 77 -1.38 2.04 17.81
CA ASN A 77 -2.41 2.59 16.95
C ASN A 77 -2.02 2.50 15.47
N GLN A 78 -3.00 2.29 14.63
CA GLN A 78 -2.86 2.01 13.21
C GLN A 78 -3.19 3.23 12.36
N PHE A 79 -2.66 3.24 11.13
CA PHE A 79 -2.95 4.25 10.11
C PHE A 79 -3.00 3.64 8.72
N TYR A 80 -3.73 4.27 7.81
CA TYR A 80 -3.74 3.87 6.41
C TYR A 80 -2.55 4.47 5.67
N ALA A 81 -1.81 3.61 4.95
CA ALA A 81 -0.66 4.00 4.15
C ALA A 81 -0.80 3.55 2.70
N PHE A 82 -0.20 4.29 1.81
CA PHE A 82 -0.15 4.01 0.38
C PHE A 82 1.18 4.49 -0.22
N PRO A 83 1.61 3.93 -1.36
CA PRO A 83 2.79 4.42 -2.06
C PRO A 83 2.52 5.82 -2.61
N LYS A 84 3.01 6.84 -1.90
CA LYS A 84 2.71 8.26 -2.16
C LYS A 84 3.07 8.72 -3.59
N SER A 85 4.06 8.08 -4.20
CA SER A 85 4.45 8.30 -5.60
C SER A 85 3.45 7.72 -6.62
N ARG A 86 2.48 6.91 -6.17
CA ARG A 86 1.54 6.16 -7.01
C ARG A 86 0.10 6.32 -6.51
N CYS A 87 -0.35 7.56 -6.38
CA CYS A 87 -1.72 7.88 -5.99
C CYS A 87 -2.77 7.50 -7.04
N TYR A 88 -2.34 7.41 -8.30
CA TYR A 88 -3.19 7.09 -9.45
C TYR A 88 -2.53 6.01 -10.30
N PRO A 89 -3.31 5.26 -11.09
CA PRO A 89 -2.79 4.28 -12.02
C PRO A 89 -1.85 4.90 -13.06
N ILE A 90 -0.89 4.12 -13.52
CA ILE A 90 0.18 4.54 -14.44
C ILE A 90 -0.41 5.11 -15.76
N ALA A 91 -1.48 4.48 -16.27
CA ALA A 91 -2.15 4.93 -17.49
C ALA A 91 -2.88 6.28 -17.32
N TYR A 92 -3.13 6.73 -16.09
CA TYR A 92 -3.94 7.92 -15.79
C TYR A 92 -3.22 8.87 -14.82
N PRO A 93 -2.16 9.55 -15.27
CA PRO A 93 -1.44 10.51 -14.43
C PRO A 93 -2.38 11.54 -13.83
N ALA A 94 -2.29 11.74 -12.50
CA ALA A 94 -3.19 12.61 -11.74
C ALA A 94 -4.70 12.30 -11.90
N GLY A 95 -5.06 11.10 -12.39
CA GLY A 95 -6.45 10.69 -12.62
C GLY A 95 -7.06 11.22 -13.91
N VAL A 96 -6.28 11.89 -14.77
CA VAL A 96 -6.79 12.46 -16.05
C VAL A 96 -7.17 11.33 -17.00
N GLY A 97 -8.40 11.37 -17.52
CA GLY A 97 -8.92 10.38 -18.49
C GLY A 97 -9.35 9.04 -17.89
N MET A 98 -9.21 8.85 -16.58
CA MET A 98 -9.59 7.59 -15.92
C MET A 98 -11.10 7.33 -15.90
N GLY A 99 -11.91 8.37 -16.05
CA GLY A 99 -13.33 8.30 -15.78
C GLY A 99 -13.64 8.22 -14.27
N VAL A 100 -14.92 8.15 -13.94
CA VAL A 100 -15.36 8.00 -12.55
C VAL A 100 -15.41 6.51 -12.21
N VAL A 101 -14.51 6.05 -11.35
CA VAL A 101 -14.49 4.66 -10.86
C VAL A 101 -15.31 4.59 -9.57
N THR A 102 -16.60 4.30 -9.73
CA THR A 102 -17.52 4.09 -8.61
C THR A 102 -18.07 2.67 -8.66
N GLY A 103 -17.98 1.95 -7.55
CA GLY A 103 -18.56 0.63 -7.43
C GLY A 103 -17.78 -0.49 -8.12
N ALA A 104 -16.50 -0.30 -8.45
CA ALA A 104 -15.65 -1.38 -8.93
C ALA A 104 -15.57 -2.49 -7.87
N GLN A 105 -15.72 -3.74 -8.31
CA GLN A 105 -15.78 -4.91 -7.42
C GLN A 105 -15.08 -6.12 -8.07
N ILE A 106 -14.68 -7.07 -7.24
CA ILE A 106 -14.24 -8.38 -7.71
C ILE A 106 -15.44 -9.09 -8.37
N ASP A 107 -15.25 -9.53 -9.60
CA ASP A 107 -16.20 -10.37 -10.32
C ASP A 107 -15.94 -11.85 -10.07
N THR A 108 -14.71 -12.28 -10.32
CA THR A 108 -14.26 -13.67 -10.10
C THR A 108 -12.83 -13.69 -9.58
N MET A 109 -12.48 -14.78 -8.90
CA MET A 109 -11.15 -15.07 -8.38
C MET A 109 -10.72 -16.44 -8.87
N ASP A 110 -9.44 -16.59 -9.22
CA ASP A 110 -8.85 -17.89 -9.49
C ASP A 110 -8.71 -18.74 -8.21
N ALA A 111 -8.70 -20.07 -8.36
CA ALA A 111 -8.52 -20.99 -7.25
C ALA A 111 -7.20 -20.81 -6.50
N SER A 112 -6.15 -20.38 -7.18
CA SER A 112 -4.84 -20.04 -6.58
C SER A 112 -4.85 -18.71 -5.81
N ARG A 113 -5.91 -17.93 -5.91
CA ARG A 113 -6.05 -16.55 -5.37
C ARG A 113 -4.99 -15.55 -5.84
N LYS A 114 -4.33 -15.87 -6.95
CA LYS A 114 -3.29 -15.02 -7.54
C LYS A 114 -3.81 -14.15 -8.67
N ALA A 115 -4.95 -14.51 -9.26
CA ALA A 115 -5.57 -13.77 -10.35
C ALA A 115 -7.02 -13.42 -10.03
N ILE A 116 -7.44 -12.25 -10.50
CA ILE A 116 -8.79 -11.71 -10.32
C ILE A 116 -9.34 -11.12 -11.60
N ARG A 117 -10.65 -11.01 -11.66
CA ARG A 117 -11.39 -10.22 -12.62
C ARG A 117 -12.17 -9.14 -11.88
N ILE A 118 -12.18 -7.93 -12.41
CA ILE A 118 -12.88 -6.78 -11.84
C ILE A 118 -14.03 -6.40 -12.76
N LYS A 119 -15.15 -6.05 -12.15
CA LYS A 119 -16.34 -5.50 -12.83
C LYS A 119 -16.62 -4.06 -12.41
N ASN A 120 -17.51 -3.40 -13.15
CA ASN A 120 -17.94 -2.02 -12.92
C ASN A 120 -16.80 -0.97 -13.04
N LEU A 121 -15.81 -1.25 -13.88
CA LEU A 121 -14.85 -0.25 -14.30
C LEU A 121 -15.40 0.57 -15.47
N PRO A 122 -14.90 1.79 -15.71
CA PRO A 122 -15.20 2.51 -16.94
C PRO A 122 -14.84 1.69 -18.19
N ALA A 123 -15.64 1.83 -19.25
CA ALA A 123 -15.35 1.17 -20.52
C ALA A 123 -13.96 1.58 -21.04
N GLY A 124 -13.16 0.59 -21.43
CA GLY A 124 -11.79 0.83 -21.90
C GLY A 124 -10.78 1.20 -20.82
N TYR A 125 -11.14 1.10 -19.54
CA TYR A 125 -10.18 1.33 -18.44
C TYR A 125 -8.99 0.39 -18.59
N THR A 126 -7.77 0.94 -18.53
CA THR A 126 -6.53 0.20 -18.68
C THR A 126 -5.75 0.19 -17.38
N GLY A 127 -5.42 -1.00 -16.89
CA GLY A 127 -4.46 -1.19 -15.80
C GLY A 127 -3.12 -1.64 -16.35
N LYS A 128 -2.05 -1.19 -15.72
CA LYS A 128 -0.66 -1.47 -16.09
C LYS A 128 0.06 -2.27 -15.02
N VAL A 129 1.04 -3.06 -15.45
CA VAL A 129 1.98 -3.71 -14.52
C VAL A 129 2.61 -2.65 -13.63
N GLY A 130 2.56 -2.90 -12.31
CA GLY A 130 3.04 -1.95 -11.31
C GLY A 130 1.97 -1.02 -10.73
N ASP A 131 0.74 -1.03 -11.26
CA ASP A 131 -0.39 -0.34 -10.63
C ASP A 131 -0.73 -0.97 -9.28
N TYR A 132 -1.24 -0.16 -8.38
CA TYR A 132 -1.74 -0.62 -7.09
C TYR A 132 -3.27 -0.61 -7.08
N ILE A 133 -3.83 -1.61 -6.45
CA ILE A 133 -5.26 -1.72 -6.19
C ILE A 133 -5.50 -2.12 -4.73
N GLN A 134 -6.54 -1.58 -4.14
CA GLN A 134 -6.98 -1.97 -2.80
C GLN A 134 -8.25 -2.82 -2.94
N ILE A 135 -8.29 -3.94 -2.25
CA ILE A 135 -9.43 -4.85 -2.21
C ILE A 135 -10.00 -4.84 -0.80
N GLY A 136 -11.32 -4.65 -0.70
CA GLY A 136 -11.96 -4.44 0.58
C GLY A 136 -11.48 -3.17 1.27
N THR A 137 -11.32 -3.22 2.60
CA THR A 137 -10.98 -2.05 3.41
C THR A 137 -9.47 -1.79 3.55
N ASN A 138 -8.63 -2.83 3.49
CA ASN A 138 -7.23 -2.73 3.92
C ASN A 138 -6.23 -3.62 3.18
N SER A 139 -6.64 -4.33 2.12
CA SER A 139 -5.76 -5.22 1.38
C SER A 139 -5.19 -4.55 0.14
N LEU A 140 -3.90 -4.25 0.14
CA LEU A 140 -3.20 -3.64 -0.98
C LEU A 140 -2.52 -4.70 -1.83
N HIS A 141 -2.71 -4.59 -3.14
CA HIS A 141 -2.13 -5.49 -4.13
C HIS A 141 -1.52 -4.70 -5.28
N GLN A 142 -0.48 -5.26 -5.88
CA GLN A 142 0.14 -4.73 -7.09
C GLN A 142 -0.26 -5.58 -8.29
N VAL A 143 -0.60 -4.92 -9.38
CA VAL A 143 -0.95 -5.55 -10.67
C VAL A 143 0.31 -6.11 -11.31
N ALA A 144 0.28 -7.38 -11.69
CA ALA A 144 1.39 -8.09 -12.31
C ALA A 144 1.24 -8.28 -13.84
N GLU A 145 0.06 -8.00 -14.40
CA GLU A 145 -0.24 -8.12 -15.83
C GLU A 145 -1.06 -6.94 -16.32
N ASP A 146 -0.74 -6.45 -17.51
CA ASP A 146 -1.55 -5.40 -18.19
C ASP A 146 -2.94 -5.91 -18.52
N PHE A 147 -3.95 -5.09 -18.31
CA PHE A 147 -5.32 -5.41 -18.69
C PHE A 147 -6.08 -4.20 -19.23
N THR A 148 -7.13 -4.47 -20.00
CA THR A 148 -8.08 -3.45 -20.47
C THR A 148 -9.50 -3.96 -20.21
N ALA A 149 -10.33 -3.12 -19.60
CA ALA A 149 -11.74 -3.42 -19.38
C ALA A 149 -12.52 -3.36 -20.69
N SER A 150 -13.45 -4.26 -20.86
CA SER A 150 -14.39 -4.29 -21.99
C SER A 150 -15.34 -3.08 -22.00
N GLY A 151 -16.13 -2.93 -23.04
CA GLY A 151 -17.20 -1.92 -23.09
C GLY A 151 -18.25 -2.06 -21.98
N ALA A 152 -18.37 -3.25 -21.38
CA ALA A 152 -19.22 -3.51 -20.21
C ALA A 152 -18.51 -3.27 -18.86
N GLY A 153 -17.29 -2.75 -18.86
CA GLY A 153 -16.53 -2.48 -17.63
C GLY A 153 -16.00 -3.74 -16.94
N LEU A 154 -15.84 -4.85 -17.67
CA LEU A 154 -15.34 -6.11 -17.18
C LEU A 154 -13.91 -6.35 -17.65
N THR A 155 -12.96 -6.68 -16.75
CA THR A 155 -11.58 -6.99 -17.13
C THR A 155 -11.44 -8.45 -17.56
N PRO A 156 -10.38 -8.83 -18.30
CA PRO A 156 -9.92 -10.21 -18.31
C PRO A 156 -9.48 -10.64 -16.90
N LEU A 157 -9.17 -11.92 -16.71
CA LEU A 157 -8.48 -12.41 -15.52
C LEU A 157 -7.02 -11.92 -15.61
N PHE A 158 -6.48 -11.30 -14.54
CA PHE A 158 -5.11 -10.81 -14.47
C PHE A 158 -4.49 -11.06 -13.11
N GLU A 159 -3.18 -11.23 -13.08
CA GLU A 159 -2.44 -11.57 -11.85
C GLU A 159 -2.14 -10.35 -10.98
N ILE A 160 -2.12 -10.59 -9.64
CA ILE A 160 -1.80 -9.60 -8.59
C ILE A 160 -0.82 -10.17 -7.57
N ARG A 161 -0.07 -9.28 -6.91
CA ARG A 161 0.81 -9.62 -5.77
C ARG A 161 0.64 -8.60 -4.64
N PRO A 162 0.61 -9.03 -3.36
CA PRO A 162 0.49 -10.42 -2.92
C PRO A 162 -0.81 -11.07 -3.41
N HIS A 163 -0.92 -12.40 -3.27
CA HIS A 163 -2.19 -13.08 -3.57
C HIS A 163 -3.28 -12.69 -2.56
N LEU A 164 -4.53 -12.90 -2.95
CA LEU A 164 -5.68 -12.58 -2.11
C LEU A 164 -5.66 -13.33 -0.78
N TRP A 165 -5.99 -12.61 0.27
CA TRP A 165 -6.20 -13.21 1.57
C TRP A 165 -7.44 -14.12 1.60
N PRO A 166 -7.47 -15.10 2.51
CA PRO A 166 -8.60 -16.03 2.60
C PRO A 166 -9.97 -15.37 2.78
N ALA A 167 -10.02 -14.20 3.43
CA ALA A 167 -11.25 -13.46 3.67
C ALA A 167 -11.79 -12.70 2.45
N ALA A 168 -10.99 -12.52 1.39
CA ALA A 168 -11.44 -11.84 0.19
C ALA A 168 -12.55 -12.65 -0.53
N ALA A 169 -13.60 -11.98 -0.95
CA ALA A 169 -14.78 -12.55 -1.55
C ALA A 169 -15.16 -11.84 -2.87
N VAL A 170 -15.97 -12.52 -3.67
CA VAL A 170 -16.66 -11.91 -4.82
C VAL A 170 -17.53 -10.77 -4.32
N ASN A 171 -17.59 -9.68 -5.08
CA ASN A 171 -18.23 -8.41 -4.77
C ASN A 171 -17.49 -7.55 -3.73
N ASP A 172 -16.31 -7.93 -3.25
CA ASP A 172 -15.49 -7.00 -2.48
C ASP A 172 -15.15 -5.77 -3.32
N ALA A 173 -15.23 -4.60 -2.68
CA ALA A 173 -14.95 -3.34 -3.33
C ALA A 173 -13.49 -3.23 -3.78
N VAL A 174 -13.27 -2.69 -4.96
CA VAL A 174 -11.93 -2.42 -5.50
C VAL A 174 -11.72 -0.92 -5.65
N LYS A 175 -10.65 -0.42 -5.02
CA LYS A 175 -10.25 0.98 -5.08
C LYS A 175 -8.93 1.11 -5.84
N VAL A 176 -8.93 1.97 -6.88
CA VAL A 176 -7.79 2.20 -7.76
C VAL A 176 -7.13 3.58 -7.55
N THR A 177 -7.80 4.49 -6.85
CA THR A 177 -7.28 5.82 -6.50
C THR A 177 -6.84 5.84 -5.06
N ARG A 178 -5.60 6.22 -4.78
CA ARG A 178 -4.98 6.15 -3.45
C ARG A 178 -5.26 4.81 -2.75
N PRO A 179 -4.98 3.68 -3.42
CA PRO A 179 -5.17 2.38 -2.81
C PRO A 179 -4.24 2.25 -1.59
N SER A 180 -4.77 1.83 -0.46
CA SER A 180 -4.06 1.84 0.81
C SER A 180 -4.17 0.51 1.55
N CYS A 181 -3.23 0.24 2.42
CA CYS A 181 -3.29 -0.82 3.41
C CYS A 181 -3.19 -0.26 4.84
N LEU A 182 -3.58 -1.07 5.78
CA LEU A 182 -3.47 -0.75 7.19
C LEU A 182 -2.05 -1.04 7.66
N MET A 183 -1.42 -0.08 8.33
CA MET A 183 -0.05 -0.20 8.81
C MET A 183 0.08 0.18 10.29
N THR A 184 1.08 -0.41 10.93
CA THR A 184 1.57 -0.02 12.25
C THR A 184 3.01 0.44 12.14
N LEU A 185 3.42 1.37 13.01
CA LEU A 185 4.84 1.69 13.17
C LEU A 185 5.59 0.45 13.67
N VAL A 186 6.79 0.24 13.14
CA VAL A 186 7.72 -0.72 13.74
C VAL A 186 8.22 -0.11 15.05
N PRO A 187 8.00 -0.75 16.19
CA PRO A 187 8.42 -0.20 17.49
C PRO A 187 9.90 0.19 17.51
N GLY A 188 10.18 1.40 17.99
CA GLY A 188 11.55 1.93 18.06
C GLY A 188 12.14 2.41 16.73
N SER A 189 11.41 2.34 15.61
CA SER A 189 11.90 2.83 14.31
C SER A 189 11.74 4.33 14.10
N LEU A 190 10.89 4.98 14.88
CA LEU A 190 10.68 6.41 14.80
C LEU A 190 11.91 7.14 15.35
N SER A 191 12.61 7.84 14.47
CA SER A 191 13.73 8.71 14.82
C SER A 191 13.42 10.13 14.39
N SER A 192 13.63 11.09 15.28
CA SER A 192 13.49 12.50 14.95
C SER A 192 14.71 13.27 15.47
N THR A 193 15.52 13.74 14.56
CA THR A 193 16.69 14.58 14.87
C THR A 193 16.33 16.04 14.75
N ALA A 194 16.88 16.86 15.64
CA ALA A 194 16.81 18.32 15.55
C ALA A 194 18.22 18.88 15.62
N GLU A 195 18.56 19.76 14.70
CA GLU A 195 19.83 20.45 14.65
C GLU A 195 19.74 21.82 15.33
N LEU A 196 20.87 22.33 15.80
CA LEU A 196 20.93 23.66 16.46
C LEU A 196 20.57 24.79 15.51
N ASN A 197 20.69 24.58 14.19
CA ASN A 197 20.30 25.56 13.15
C ASN A 197 18.78 25.71 13.00
N GLY A 198 17.96 24.96 13.78
CA GLY A 198 16.50 25.04 13.76
C GLY A 198 15.82 24.12 12.75
N PHE A 199 16.58 23.26 12.06
CA PHE A 199 16.04 22.23 11.18
C PHE A 199 16.14 20.86 11.81
N GLY A 200 15.40 19.89 11.24
CA GLY A 200 15.47 18.52 11.66
C GLY A 200 14.79 17.60 10.66
N SER A 201 14.86 16.31 10.88
CA SER A 201 14.23 15.30 10.04
C SER A 201 13.55 14.23 10.88
N ILE A 202 12.56 13.56 10.26
CA ILE A 202 11.87 12.41 10.84
C ILE A 202 12.06 11.24 9.90
N THR A 203 12.44 10.10 10.48
CA THR A 203 12.52 8.82 9.77
C THR A 203 11.74 7.78 10.55
N PHE A 204 10.99 6.94 9.87
CA PHE A 204 10.26 5.85 10.50
C PHE A 204 10.07 4.67 9.55
N GLN A 205 9.80 3.53 10.13
CA GLN A 205 9.40 2.33 9.40
C GLN A 205 8.00 1.90 9.84
N ALA A 206 7.24 1.37 8.89
CA ALA A 206 5.94 0.79 9.18
C ALA A 206 5.77 -0.52 8.42
N MET A 207 4.92 -1.39 8.94
CA MET A 207 4.63 -2.69 8.39
C MET A 207 3.12 -2.89 8.33
N GLU A 208 2.68 -3.59 7.28
CA GLU A 208 1.27 -3.94 7.12
C GLU A 208 0.77 -4.73 8.34
N SER A 209 -0.39 -4.32 8.84
CA SER A 209 -1.12 -4.96 9.92
C SER A 209 -2.46 -5.48 9.38
N ARG A 210 -2.81 -6.68 9.76
CA ARG A 210 -4.05 -7.35 9.30
C ARG A 210 -4.79 -7.98 10.46
#